data_045a2feb871004e8b06d082a6c4693f0
#
_entry.id   045a2feb871004e8b06d082a6c4693f0
#
_cell.length_a   1.000
_cell.length_b   1.000
_cell.length_c   1.000
_cell.angle_alpha   90.00
_cell.angle_beta   90.00
_cell.angle_gamma   90.00
#
_symmetry.space_group_name_H-M   'P 1'
#
loop_
_entity.id
_entity.type
_entity.pdbx_description
1 polymer ?
#
loop_
_entity_poly.entity_id
_entity_poly.type
_entity_poly.pdbx_seq_one_letter_code
_entity_poly.pdbx_strand_id
1 'polypeptide(L)'
;MPTSRKIDQVGDLTEKLNRTQMTLVTDYRGLTVAEISDLRKKLRDAGAELIVAKNTLTLNAAKESGHEAIEPLLAGPTALAFAYDDIAQVAKAVNDFNRGPKKLVVRGGLIGKTLLEGDVVDQVSKLPTRQQVLAEVVGGISAPVSGVVGVLNAAISNIVYTLQARIDQLQPAE
;
A
#
# COMPACT_ATOMS: atom_id res chain seq x y z
N MET A 1 -39.62 8.35 -2.14
CA MET A 1 -39.04 7.70 -3.34
C MET A 1 -37.60 8.17 -3.52
N PRO A 2 -36.66 7.28 -3.82
CA PRO A 2 -35.29 7.75 -4.11
C PRO A 2 -35.30 8.55 -5.41
N THR A 3 -34.64 9.70 -5.39
CA THR A 3 -34.48 10.55 -6.58
C THR A 3 -33.49 9.86 -7.54
N SER A 4 -33.67 9.96 -8.86
CA SER A 4 -32.76 9.37 -9.86
C SER A 4 -31.29 9.62 -9.56
N ARG A 5 -30.89 10.85 -9.19
CA ARG A 5 -29.52 11.19 -8.76
C ARG A 5 -28.97 10.35 -7.59
N LYS A 6 -29.84 9.91 -6.68
CA LYS A 6 -29.40 9.05 -5.55
C LYS A 6 -29.16 7.62 -6.00
N ILE A 7 -29.97 7.15 -6.94
CA ILE A 7 -29.81 5.81 -7.54
C ILE A 7 -28.53 5.77 -8.34
N ASP A 8 -28.27 6.80 -9.15
CA ASP A 8 -27.02 6.92 -9.93
C ASP A 8 -25.79 6.95 -9.01
N GLN A 9 -25.83 7.74 -7.91
CA GLN A 9 -24.74 7.78 -6.93
C GLN A 9 -24.51 6.46 -6.21
N VAL A 10 -25.55 5.71 -5.88
CA VAL A 10 -25.41 4.37 -5.30
C VAL A 10 -24.79 3.42 -6.32
N GLY A 11 -25.23 3.46 -7.58
CA GLY A 11 -24.64 2.67 -8.66
C GLY A 11 -23.15 2.94 -8.85
N ASP A 12 -22.74 4.23 -8.93
CA ASP A 12 -21.34 4.63 -9.04
C ASP A 12 -20.49 4.15 -7.86
N LEU A 13 -21.03 4.25 -6.63
CA LEU A 13 -20.34 3.79 -5.43
C LEU A 13 -20.22 2.26 -5.40
N THR A 14 -21.26 1.55 -5.81
CA THR A 14 -21.27 0.08 -5.91
C THR A 14 -20.24 -0.41 -6.91
N GLU A 15 -20.15 0.23 -8.09
CA GLU A 15 -19.13 -0.11 -9.08
C GLU A 15 -17.71 0.13 -8.55
N LYS A 16 -17.47 1.25 -7.88
CA LYS A 16 -16.18 1.58 -7.28
C LYS A 16 -15.80 0.60 -6.17
N LEU A 17 -16.73 0.24 -5.30
CA LEU A 17 -16.53 -0.77 -4.24
C LEU A 17 -16.18 -2.14 -4.82
N ASN A 18 -16.79 -2.54 -5.92
CA ASN A 18 -16.50 -3.82 -6.57
C ASN A 18 -15.13 -3.86 -7.27
N ARG A 19 -14.64 -2.72 -7.76
CA ARG A 19 -13.36 -2.62 -8.47
C ARG A 19 -12.17 -2.39 -7.54
N THR A 20 -12.43 -1.88 -6.34
CA THR A 20 -11.37 -1.50 -5.40
C THR A 20 -10.81 -2.72 -4.66
N GLN A 21 -9.50 -2.73 -4.43
CA GLN A 21 -8.84 -3.73 -3.59
C GLN A 21 -8.92 -3.35 -2.11
N MET A 22 -8.89 -2.04 -1.81
CA MET A 22 -9.00 -1.52 -0.46
C MET A 22 -9.80 -0.23 -0.44
N THR A 23 -10.71 -0.11 0.51
CA THR A 23 -11.44 1.14 0.80
C THR A 23 -11.02 1.66 2.16
N LEU A 24 -10.47 2.88 2.22
CA LEU A 24 -10.16 3.56 3.47
C LEU A 24 -11.26 4.54 3.84
N VAL A 25 -11.64 4.54 5.12
CA VAL A 25 -12.61 5.46 5.70
C VAL A 25 -11.86 6.47 6.56
N THR A 26 -11.93 7.73 6.17
CA THR A 26 -11.22 8.83 6.84
C THR A 26 -12.19 9.91 7.27
N ASP A 27 -11.87 10.58 8.37
CA ASP A 27 -12.59 11.77 8.83
C ASP A 27 -11.85 13.02 8.33
N TYR A 28 -12.52 13.81 7.49
CA TYR A 28 -11.94 15.00 6.87
C TYR A 28 -12.16 16.28 7.68
N ARG A 29 -12.73 16.20 8.86
CA ARG A 29 -12.95 17.37 9.72
C ARG A 29 -11.65 18.02 10.14
N GLY A 30 -11.62 19.36 10.09
CA GLY A 30 -10.43 20.14 10.45
C GLY A 30 -9.44 20.34 9.29
N LEU A 31 -9.71 19.80 8.10
CA LEU A 31 -8.95 20.08 6.90
C LEU A 31 -9.51 21.27 6.13
N THR A 32 -8.64 22.13 5.63
CA THR A 32 -8.98 23.22 4.73
C THR A 32 -9.22 22.69 3.31
N VAL A 33 -9.89 23.48 2.47
CA VAL A 33 -10.14 23.10 1.07
C VAL A 33 -8.84 22.85 0.30
N ALA A 34 -7.80 23.64 0.56
CA ALA A 34 -6.48 23.46 -0.06
C ALA A 34 -5.89 22.08 0.34
N GLU A 35 -5.99 21.73 1.61
CA GLU A 35 -5.46 20.45 2.14
C GLU A 35 -6.19 19.23 1.58
N ILE A 36 -7.53 19.31 1.45
CA ILE A 36 -8.31 18.24 0.80
C ILE A 36 -7.91 18.09 -0.67
N SER A 37 -7.63 19.21 -1.35
CA SER A 37 -7.18 19.19 -2.74
C SER A 37 -5.80 18.59 -2.90
N ASP A 38 -4.87 18.88 -1.99
CA ASP A 38 -3.53 18.29 -1.94
C ASP A 38 -3.61 16.78 -1.64
N LEU A 39 -4.46 16.38 -0.68
CA LEU A 39 -4.70 14.98 -0.36
C LEU A 39 -5.25 14.22 -1.58
N ARG A 40 -6.22 14.82 -2.26
CA ARG A 40 -6.83 14.23 -3.46
C ARG A 40 -5.80 14.05 -4.58
N LYS A 41 -4.88 15.02 -4.75
CA LYS A 41 -3.79 14.92 -5.72
C LYS A 41 -2.82 13.77 -5.36
N LYS A 42 -2.33 13.72 -4.11
CA LYS A 42 -1.43 12.67 -3.65
C LYS A 42 -2.04 11.26 -3.75
N LEU A 43 -3.32 11.12 -3.42
CA LEU A 43 -4.02 9.85 -3.55
C LEU A 43 -4.19 9.44 -5.01
N ARG A 44 -4.47 10.38 -5.91
CA ARG A 44 -4.55 10.12 -7.35
C ARG A 44 -3.20 9.68 -7.91
N ASP A 45 -2.10 10.31 -7.49
CA ASP A 45 -0.74 9.93 -7.88
C ASP A 45 -0.36 8.52 -7.37
N ALA A 46 -0.97 8.09 -6.25
CA ALA A 46 -0.83 6.74 -5.68
C ALA A 46 -1.84 5.71 -6.25
N GLY A 47 -2.62 6.06 -7.28
CA GLY A 47 -3.61 5.15 -7.88
C GLY A 47 -4.90 5.00 -7.07
N ALA A 48 -5.26 6.01 -6.25
CA ALA A 48 -6.49 6.01 -5.46
C ALA A 48 -7.38 7.22 -5.76
N GLU A 49 -8.67 7.07 -5.50
CA GLU A 49 -9.66 8.12 -5.66
C GLU A 49 -10.29 8.49 -4.30
N LEU A 50 -10.31 9.79 -3.95
CA LEU A 50 -10.96 10.29 -2.75
C LEU A 50 -12.34 10.87 -3.07
N ILE A 51 -13.38 10.29 -2.46
CA ILE A 51 -14.77 10.71 -2.61
C ILE A 51 -15.37 11.01 -1.25
N VAL A 52 -16.08 12.14 -1.15
CA VAL A 52 -16.92 12.45 -0.01
C VAL A 52 -18.35 12.07 -0.39
N ALA A 53 -18.88 11.05 0.26
CA ALA A 53 -20.22 10.55 0.02
C ALA A 53 -21.06 10.58 1.30
N LYS A 54 -22.38 10.58 1.13
CA LYS A 54 -23.29 10.51 2.26
C LYS A 54 -23.31 9.09 2.80
N ASN A 55 -23.12 8.91 4.13
CA ASN A 55 -23.04 7.59 4.77
C ASN A 55 -24.20 6.65 4.44
N THR A 56 -25.44 7.20 4.37
CA THR A 56 -26.62 6.39 4.02
C THR A 56 -26.56 5.83 2.59
N LEU A 57 -25.97 6.57 1.64
CA LEU A 57 -25.80 6.10 0.25
C LEU A 57 -24.65 5.08 0.17
N THR A 58 -23.56 5.36 0.90
CA THR A 58 -22.45 4.41 1.03
C THR A 58 -22.87 3.08 1.65
N LEU A 59 -23.73 3.13 2.69
CA LEU A 59 -24.25 1.92 3.32
C LEU A 59 -25.10 1.09 2.36
N ASN A 60 -25.96 1.74 1.56
CA ASN A 60 -26.75 1.05 0.56
C ASN A 60 -25.87 0.40 -0.52
N ALA A 61 -24.87 1.14 -1.01
CA ALA A 61 -23.89 0.62 -1.97
C ALA A 61 -23.08 -0.56 -1.38
N ALA A 62 -22.71 -0.47 -0.10
CA ALA A 62 -21.99 -1.53 0.61
C ALA A 62 -22.83 -2.81 0.76
N LYS A 63 -24.14 -2.67 1.02
CA LYS A 63 -25.07 -3.81 1.06
C LYS A 63 -25.24 -4.46 -0.31
N GLU A 64 -25.35 -3.68 -1.37
CA GLU A 64 -25.45 -4.18 -2.73
C GLU A 64 -24.18 -4.88 -3.23
N SER A 65 -23.01 -4.40 -2.78
CA SER A 65 -21.69 -4.96 -3.13
C SER A 65 -21.19 -6.07 -2.18
N GLY A 66 -21.94 -6.38 -1.10
CA GLY A 66 -21.55 -7.38 -0.11
C GLY A 66 -20.39 -6.95 0.83
N HIS A 67 -20.18 -5.63 0.99
CA HIS A 67 -19.16 -5.03 1.86
C HIS A 67 -19.79 -4.44 3.14
N GLU A 68 -20.74 -5.10 3.75
CA GLU A 68 -21.48 -4.64 4.94
C GLU A 68 -20.56 -4.37 6.15
N ALA A 69 -19.40 -5.00 6.20
CA ALA A 69 -18.42 -4.81 7.27
C ALA A 69 -17.93 -3.35 7.43
N ILE A 70 -18.19 -2.47 6.44
CA ILE A 70 -17.84 -1.04 6.52
C ILE A 70 -18.78 -0.24 7.43
N GLU A 71 -19.97 -0.76 7.77
CA GLU A 71 -21.02 -0.08 8.53
C GLU A 71 -20.51 0.59 9.82
N PRO A 72 -19.75 -0.08 10.72
CA PRO A 72 -19.28 0.52 11.96
C PRO A 72 -18.32 1.69 11.75
N LEU A 73 -17.65 1.78 10.60
CA LEU A 73 -16.73 2.86 10.27
C LEU A 73 -17.43 4.11 9.74
N LEU A 74 -18.67 4.01 9.29
CA LEU A 74 -19.45 5.10 8.68
C LEU A 74 -20.13 6.00 9.73
N ALA A 75 -19.43 6.36 10.80
CA ALA A 75 -19.95 7.24 11.83
C ALA A 75 -19.48 8.70 11.59
N GLY A 76 -20.42 9.66 11.47
CA GLY A 76 -20.14 11.09 11.28
C GLY A 76 -19.68 11.44 9.83
N PRO A 77 -19.00 12.58 9.63
CA PRO A 77 -18.53 12.98 8.32
C PRO A 77 -17.38 12.08 7.86
N THR A 78 -17.56 11.42 6.72
CA THR A 78 -16.62 10.45 6.18
C THR A 78 -16.22 10.79 4.77
N ALA A 79 -14.94 10.61 4.48
CA ALA A 79 -14.40 10.57 3.13
C ALA A 79 -13.88 9.15 2.86
N LEU A 80 -14.19 8.62 1.69
CA LEU A 80 -13.80 7.29 1.23
C LEU A 80 -12.64 7.42 0.26
N ALA A 81 -11.55 6.72 0.51
CA ALA A 81 -10.47 6.58 -0.45
C ALA A 81 -10.47 5.15 -1.00
N PHE A 82 -10.67 5.04 -2.31
CA PHE A 82 -10.71 3.79 -3.06
C PHE A 82 -9.33 3.51 -3.66
N ALA A 83 -8.67 2.44 -3.24
CA ALA A 83 -7.40 2.00 -3.79
C ALA A 83 -7.63 0.91 -4.84
N TYR A 84 -7.18 1.15 -6.08
CA TYR A 84 -7.39 0.22 -7.19
C TYR A 84 -6.20 -0.69 -7.43
N ASP A 85 -4.96 -0.18 -7.31
CA ASP A 85 -3.75 -0.90 -7.69
C ASP A 85 -2.94 -1.34 -6.48
N ASP A 86 -2.23 -0.43 -5.82
CA ASP A 86 -1.28 -0.74 -4.75
C ASP A 86 -1.75 -0.20 -3.40
N ILE A 87 -2.22 -1.13 -2.57
CA ILE A 87 -2.73 -0.84 -1.22
C ILE A 87 -1.66 -0.16 -0.35
N ALA A 88 -0.40 -0.62 -0.46
CA ALA A 88 0.69 -0.13 0.38
C ALA A 88 1.05 1.33 0.03
N GLN A 89 1.05 1.69 -1.26
CA GLN A 89 1.31 3.07 -1.69
C GLN A 89 0.23 4.03 -1.21
N VAL A 90 -1.03 3.61 -1.28
CA VAL A 90 -2.17 4.43 -0.83
C VAL A 90 -2.14 4.62 0.69
N ALA A 91 -1.91 3.54 1.46
CA ALA A 91 -1.78 3.63 2.91
C ALA A 91 -0.60 4.51 3.32
N LYS A 92 0.53 4.43 2.60
CA LYS A 92 1.70 5.28 2.81
C LYS A 92 1.41 6.74 2.51
N ALA A 93 0.74 7.05 1.40
CA ALA A 93 0.35 8.42 1.03
C ALA A 93 -0.56 9.06 2.08
N VAL A 94 -1.51 8.29 2.64
CA VAL A 94 -2.38 8.72 3.74
C VAL A 94 -1.59 8.96 5.03
N ASN A 95 -0.68 8.06 5.38
CA ASN A 95 0.13 8.17 6.59
C ASN A 95 1.13 9.34 6.50
N ASP A 96 1.79 9.53 5.35
CA ASP A 96 2.68 10.66 5.12
C ASP A 96 1.94 12.01 5.15
N PHE A 97 0.69 12.04 4.69
CA PHE A 97 -0.16 13.21 4.86
C PHE A 97 -0.49 13.47 6.33
N ASN A 98 -0.72 12.42 7.12
CA ASN A 98 -1.06 12.52 8.53
C ASN A 98 0.14 12.91 9.42
N ARG A 99 1.39 12.63 8.99
CA ARG A 99 2.63 13.07 9.69
C ARG A 99 2.86 14.57 9.66
N GLY A 100 2.18 15.31 8.77
CA GLY A 100 2.21 16.77 8.75
C GLY A 100 1.39 17.39 9.91
N PRO A 101 1.30 18.72 9.99
CA PRO A 101 0.44 19.43 10.97
C PRO A 101 -1.05 19.15 10.75
N LYS A 102 -1.40 18.31 9.82
CA LYS A 102 -2.73 18.01 9.30
C LYS A 102 -3.26 16.76 9.98
N LYS A 103 -4.36 16.93 10.70
CA LYS A 103 -5.00 15.84 11.46
C LYS A 103 -6.05 15.12 10.60
N LEU A 104 -5.62 14.30 9.66
CA LEU A 104 -6.52 13.34 9.02
C LEU A 104 -6.68 12.14 9.96
N VAL A 105 -7.87 11.91 10.46
CA VAL A 105 -8.14 10.74 11.30
C VAL A 105 -8.57 9.59 10.40
N VAL A 106 -7.72 8.57 10.31
CA VAL A 106 -8.08 7.31 9.66
C VAL A 106 -8.88 6.48 10.65
N ARG A 107 -10.15 6.22 10.34
CA ARG A 107 -11.03 5.40 11.19
C ARG A 107 -10.81 3.92 11.00
N GLY A 108 -10.43 3.54 9.79
CA GLY A 108 -10.20 2.17 9.40
C GLY A 108 -10.33 1.99 7.90
N GLY A 109 -10.40 0.75 7.48
CA GLY A 109 -10.55 0.41 6.07
C GLY A 109 -11.12 -0.99 5.87
N LEU A 110 -11.35 -1.33 4.63
CA LEU A 110 -11.80 -2.63 4.20
C LEU A 110 -10.86 -3.15 3.12
N ILE A 111 -10.30 -4.35 3.29
CA ILE A 111 -9.57 -5.07 2.24
C ILE A 111 -10.40 -6.28 1.84
N GLY A 112 -10.95 -6.23 0.64
CA GLY A 112 -11.95 -7.20 0.22
C GLY A 112 -13.13 -7.21 1.20
N LYS A 113 -13.31 -8.26 1.98
CA LYS A 113 -14.37 -8.39 3.00
C LYS A 113 -13.88 -8.23 4.44
N THR A 114 -12.59 -8.03 4.65
CA THR A 114 -11.99 -7.96 5.99
C THR A 114 -11.94 -6.53 6.47
N LEU A 115 -12.53 -6.27 7.63
CA LEU A 115 -12.47 -4.99 8.30
C LEU A 115 -11.08 -4.76 8.91
N LEU A 116 -10.51 -3.60 8.69
CA LEU A 116 -9.26 -3.14 9.30
C LEU A 116 -9.55 -1.93 10.19
N GLU A 117 -9.11 -1.98 11.42
CA GLU A 117 -9.11 -0.82 12.31
C GLU A 117 -8.02 0.18 11.93
N GLY A 118 -8.14 1.43 12.39
CA GLY A 118 -7.20 2.50 12.03
C GLY A 118 -5.74 2.18 12.29
N ASP A 119 -5.44 1.49 13.41
CA ASP A 119 -4.07 1.09 13.78
C ASP A 119 -3.46 0.07 12.80
N VAL A 120 -4.29 -0.77 12.20
CA VAL A 120 -3.84 -1.75 11.19
C VAL A 120 -3.49 -1.07 9.87
N VAL A 121 -4.16 0.03 9.53
CA VAL A 121 -3.82 0.85 8.35
C VAL A 121 -2.40 1.40 8.45
N ASP A 122 -1.97 1.80 9.66
CA ASP A 122 -0.59 2.22 9.90
C ASP A 122 0.43 1.09 9.68
N GLN A 123 0.06 -0.15 10.00
CA GLN A 123 0.89 -1.32 9.72
C GLN A 123 0.97 -1.61 8.22
N VAL A 124 -0.15 -1.50 7.50
CA VAL A 124 -0.18 -1.64 6.03
C VAL A 124 0.71 -0.63 5.33
N SER A 125 0.81 0.61 5.86
CA SER A 125 1.69 1.63 5.29
C SER A 125 3.19 1.28 5.36
N LYS A 126 3.59 0.36 6.25
CA LYS A 126 4.98 -0.11 6.41
C LYS A 126 5.31 -1.28 5.48
N LEU A 127 4.31 -1.88 4.85
CA LEU A 127 4.53 -2.98 3.93
C LEU A 127 5.26 -2.49 2.66
N PRO A 128 6.18 -3.29 2.13
CA PRO A 128 6.80 -3.00 0.84
C PRO A 128 5.77 -3.07 -0.29
N THR A 129 6.02 -2.38 -1.37
CA THR A 129 5.15 -2.42 -2.55
C THR A 129 5.11 -3.83 -3.15
N ARG A 130 4.05 -4.16 -3.88
CA ARG A 130 3.91 -5.47 -4.52
C ARG A 130 5.13 -5.83 -5.38
N GLN A 131 5.70 -4.85 -6.09
CA GLN A 131 6.89 -5.07 -6.91
C GLN A 131 8.13 -5.40 -6.05
N GLN A 132 8.29 -4.74 -4.90
CA GLN A 132 9.38 -5.01 -3.96
C GLN A 132 9.28 -6.41 -3.37
N VAL A 133 8.07 -6.83 -2.95
CA VAL A 133 7.84 -8.19 -2.45
C VAL A 133 8.15 -9.24 -3.51
N LEU A 134 7.71 -9.03 -4.75
CA LEU A 134 8.02 -9.94 -5.85
C LEU A 134 9.53 -10.02 -6.13
N ALA A 135 10.22 -8.87 -6.12
CA ALA A 135 11.67 -8.84 -6.28
C ALA A 135 12.41 -9.56 -5.14
N GLU A 136 11.94 -9.40 -3.89
CA GLU A 136 12.49 -10.08 -2.73
C GLU A 136 12.30 -11.60 -2.82
N VAL A 137 11.13 -12.06 -3.24
CA VAL A 137 10.86 -13.50 -3.46
C VAL A 137 11.79 -14.07 -4.54
N VAL A 138 11.92 -13.38 -5.68
CA VAL A 138 12.82 -13.82 -6.76
C VAL A 138 14.29 -13.81 -6.30
N GLY A 139 14.70 -12.76 -5.57
CA GLY A 139 16.03 -12.67 -4.98
C GLY A 139 16.29 -13.80 -3.98
N GLY A 140 15.32 -14.10 -3.11
CA GLY A 140 15.40 -15.18 -2.14
C GLY A 140 15.56 -16.59 -2.78
N ILE A 141 14.92 -16.81 -3.93
CA ILE A 141 15.09 -18.06 -4.69
C ILE A 141 16.46 -18.11 -5.38
N SER A 142 16.97 -16.97 -5.86
CA SER A 142 18.26 -16.90 -6.58
C SER A 142 19.47 -16.87 -5.65
N ALA A 143 19.32 -16.38 -4.42
CA ALA A 143 20.42 -16.23 -3.46
C ALA A 143 21.18 -17.53 -3.15
N PRO A 144 20.55 -18.68 -2.89
CA PRO A 144 21.26 -19.94 -2.63
C PRO A 144 22.14 -20.37 -3.81
N VAL A 145 21.62 -20.21 -5.04
CA VAL A 145 22.37 -20.58 -6.26
C VAL A 145 23.59 -19.69 -6.42
N SER A 146 23.41 -18.37 -6.26
CA SER A 146 24.52 -17.41 -6.30
C SER A 146 25.55 -17.68 -5.20
N GLY A 147 25.12 -18.10 -4.00
CA GLY A 147 25.97 -18.47 -2.89
C GLY A 147 26.87 -19.67 -3.25
N VAL A 148 26.32 -20.72 -3.84
CA VAL A 148 27.10 -21.90 -4.27
C VAL A 148 28.15 -21.50 -5.33
N VAL A 149 27.77 -20.71 -6.33
CA VAL A 149 28.71 -20.21 -7.34
C VAL A 149 29.81 -19.36 -6.70
N GLY A 150 29.45 -18.50 -5.74
CA GLY A 150 30.43 -17.69 -4.98
C GLY A 150 31.45 -18.54 -4.21
N VAL A 151 31.01 -19.59 -3.53
CA VAL A 151 31.89 -20.52 -2.80
C VAL A 151 32.83 -21.27 -3.76
N LEU A 152 32.33 -21.74 -4.88
CA LEU A 152 33.14 -22.42 -5.89
C LEU A 152 34.22 -21.47 -6.48
N ASN A 153 33.82 -20.25 -6.84
CA ASN A 153 34.76 -19.24 -7.31
C ASN A 153 35.80 -18.87 -6.24
N ALA A 154 35.41 -18.74 -4.98
CA ALA A 154 36.33 -18.46 -3.89
C ALA A 154 37.32 -19.61 -3.69
N ALA A 155 36.89 -20.85 -3.79
CA ALA A 155 37.77 -22.01 -3.68
C ALA A 155 38.84 -22.02 -4.78
N ILE A 156 38.44 -21.74 -6.04
CA ILE A 156 39.37 -21.63 -7.16
C ILE A 156 40.33 -20.45 -6.98
N SER A 157 39.82 -19.29 -6.59
CA SER A 157 40.63 -18.09 -6.37
C SER A 157 41.63 -18.31 -5.25
N ASN A 158 41.29 -18.99 -4.16
CA ASN A 158 42.18 -19.30 -3.05
C ASN A 158 43.38 -20.15 -3.49
N ILE A 159 43.14 -21.14 -4.40
CA ILE A 159 44.23 -21.94 -4.97
C ILE A 159 45.18 -21.05 -5.78
N VAL A 160 44.64 -20.17 -6.60
CA VAL A 160 45.48 -19.23 -7.39
C VAL A 160 46.30 -18.30 -6.48
N TYR A 161 45.64 -17.72 -5.46
CA TYR A 161 46.35 -16.83 -4.50
C TYR A 161 47.44 -17.58 -3.72
N THR A 162 47.22 -18.82 -3.30
CA THR A 162 48.25 -19.60 -2.60
C THR A 162 49.41 -19.95 -3.51
N LEU A 163 49.16 -20.23 -4.79
CA LEU A 163 50.23 -20.45 -5.77
C LEU A 163 51.02 -19.16 -6.06
N GLN A 164 50.35 -18.04 -6.21
CA GLN A 164 50.99 -16.74 -6.38
C GLN A 164 51.84 -16.37 -5.17
N ALA A 165 51.30 -16.49 -3.95
CA ALA A 165 52.06 -16.24 -2.75
C ALA A 165 53.30 -17.15 -2.61
N ARG A 166 53.22 -18.38 -3.12
CA ARG A 166 54.37 -19.30 -3.14
C ARG A 166 55.39 -18.90 -4.17
N ILE A 167 54.99 -18.38 -5.33
CA ILE A 167 55.91 -17.84 -6.37
C ILE A 167 56.61 -16.62 -5.81
N ASP A 168 55.91 -15.70 -5.18
CA ASP A 168 56.49 -14.49 -4.57
C ASP A 168 57.51 -14.82 -3.47
N GLN A 169 57.30 -15.91 -2.71
CA GLN A 169 58.27 -16.40 -1.72
C GLN A 169 59.53 -17.03 -2.35
N LEU A 170 59.44 -17.56 -3.56
CA LEU A 170 60.52 -18.22 -4.28
C LEU A 170 61.32 -17.27 -5.14
N GLN A 171 60.79 -16.09 -5.44
CA GLN A 171 61.49 -14.99 -6.10
C GLN A 171 62.01 -14.04 -4.99
N PRO A 172 63.23 -14.17 -4.49
CA PRO A 172 63.77 -13.18 -3.57
C PRO A 172 63.87 -11.85 -4.32
N ALA A 173 63.44 -10.77 -3.67
CA ALA A 173 63.55 -9.43 -4.21
C ALA A 173 65.02 -9.13 -4.53
N GLU A 174 65.34 -8.83 -5.82
CA GLU A 174 66.57 -8.15 -6.20
C GLU A 174 66.59 -6.75 -5.68
#